data_9c2313cb63f9e6418c448b5e67347271
#
_entry.id   9c2313cb63f9e6418c448b5e67347271
#
_cell.length_a   1.000
_cell.length_b   1.000
_cell.length_c   1.000
_cell.angle_alpha   90.00
_cell.angle_beta   90.00
_cell.angle_gamma   90.00
#
_symmetry.space_group_name_H-M   'P 1'
#
loop_
_entity.id
_entity.type
_entity.pdbx_description
1 polymer ?
#
loop_
_entity_poly.entity_id
_entity_poly.type
_entity_poly.pdbx_seq_one_letter_code
_entity_poly.pdbx_strand_id
1 'polypeptide(L)'
;GHVRIYEWSGTAWVQLGLDIDGEAAGDWSGLSVSMNATGDRVAIGAYKNDGNGTHAGHVRIYEWSGTSWVQLGIDIDGESAYDYSGRSVSMDGPGGRVAIGARKNNGNGSNTGHVRIYEWSGTSWVQLGVDIDGEAAGDYSGYSVSINSVGDRVAIGAYGNDGNASNAGHARIYEWSGTSWVQLGLDIDGEAAGDWSGSSVSINSVGDRVAIGAYIND
;
A
#
# COMPACT_ATOMS: atom_id res chain seq x y z
N GLY A 1 -6.55 15.12 -7.77
CA GLY A 1 -5.15 14.90 -8.13
C GLY A 1 -5.02 14.14 -9.43
N HIS A 2 -3.78 13.98 -9.93
CA HIS A 2 -3.47 13.19 -11.13
C HIS A 2 -2.11 12.50 -10.98
N VAL A 3 -1.84 11.53 -11.85
CA VAL A 3 -0.54 10.86 -12.00
C VAL A 3 -0.07 11.02 -13.43
N ARG A 4 1.23 11.31 -13.62
CA ARG A 4 1.90 11.34 -14.90
C ARG A 4 3.03 10.34 -14.91
N ILE A 5 3.15 9.59 -15.98
CA ILE A 5 4.18 8.59 -16.17
C ILE A 5 5.12 9.05 -17.26
N TYR A 6 6.41 8.86 -17.06
CA TYR A 6 7.46 9.29 -17.98
C TYR A 6 8.35 8.12 -18.35
N GLU A 7 8.79 8.08 -19.60
CA GLU A 7 9.73 7.13 -20.13
C GLU A 7 11.04 7.83 -20.54
N TRP A 8 12.17 7.16 -20.31
CA TRP A 8 13.47 7.67 -20.73
C TRP A 8 13.71 7.39 -22.22
N SER A 9 13.78 8.45 -23.05
CA SER A 9 14.02 8.36 -24.51
C SER A 9 15.47 8.08 -24.91
N GLY A 10 16.37 7.97 -23.94
CA GLY A 10 17.83 7.95 -24.17
C GLY A 10 18.49 9.32 -23.95
N THR A 11 17.72 10.41 -24.02
CA THR A 11 18.21 11.79 -23.86
C THR A 11 17.36 12.66 -22.94
N ALA A 12 16.08 12.34 -22.77
CA ALA A 12 15.13 13.09 -21.94
C ALA A 12 14.04 12.18 -21.39
N TRP A 13 13.42 12.59 -20.27
CA TRP A 13 12.18 12.02 -19.78
C TRP A 13 11.01 12.59 -20.59
N VAL A 14 10.29 11.72 -21.27
CA VAL A 14 9.12 12.07 -22.11
C VAL A 14 7.88 11.47 -21.49
N GLN A 15 6.81 12.26 -21.41
CA GLN A 15 5.56 11.76 -20.83
C GLN A 15 4.99 10.62 -21.69
N LEU A 16 4.67 9.50 -21.05
CA LEU A 16 4.10 8.32 -21.67
C LEU A 16 2.58 8.32 -21.50
N GLY A 17 1.88 8.67 -22.56
CA GLY A 17 0.42 8.81 -22.56
C GLY A 17 -0.06 10.14 -21.96
N LEU A 18 -1.36 10.20 -21.66
CA LEU A 18 -2.00 11.36 -21.04
C LEU A 18 -1.94 11.25 -19.50
N ASP A 19 -2.30 12.34 -18.82
CA ASP A 19 -2.49 12.35 -17.38
C ASP A 19 -3.55 11.33 -16.97
N ILE A 20 -3.33 10.64 -15.86
CA ILE A 20 -4.32 9.78 -15.24
C ILE A 20 -4.98 10.58 -14.11
N ASP A 21 -6.14 11.15 -14.39
CA ASP A 21 -6.84 12.02 -13.47
C ASP A 21 -7.58 11.25 -12.37
N GLY A 22 -7.68 11.86 -11.19
CA GLY A 22 -8.60 11.43 -10.13
C GLY A 22 -10.04 11.68 -10.54
N GLU A 23 -10.97 10.99 -9.90
CA GLU A 23 -12.40 11.06 -10.24
C GLU A 23 -13.06 12.34 -9.79
N ALA A 24 -12.69 12.83 -8.61
CA ALA A 24 -13.25 14.05 -8.05
C ALA A 24 -12.23 14.94 -7.37
N ALA A 25 -12.63 16.20 -7.19
CA ALA A 25 -11.83 17.16 -6.42
C ALA A 25 -11.83 16.76 -4.94
N GLY A 26 -10.65 16.68 -4.34
CA GLY A 26 -10.53 16.32 -2.93
C GLY A 26 -10.18 14.84 -2.67
N ASP A 27 -10.20 13.96 -3.66
CA ASP A 27 -9.87 12.53 -3.52
C ASP A 27 -8.40 12.26 -3.18
N TRP A 28 -7.53 13.21 -3.52
CA TRP A 28 -6.08 13.10 -3.34
C TRP A 28 -5.49 11.91 -4.13
N SER A 29 -6.02 11.68 -5.34
CA SER A 29 -5.46 10.69 -6.28
C SER A 29 -3.99 10.99 -6.56
N GLY A 30 -3.14 9.96 -6.52
CA GLY A 30 -1.70 10.09 -6.70
C GLY A 30 -0.92 10.39 -5.42
N LEU A 31 -1.54 10.39 -4.22
CA LEU A 31 -0.79 10.51 -2.98
C LEU A 31 0.17 9.32 -2.81
N SER A 32 -0.27 8.14 -3.18
CA SER A 32 0.56 6.93 -3.24
C SER A 32 0.50 6.36 -4.65
N VAL A 33 1.65 5.95 -5.15
CA VAL A 33 1.80 5.31 -6.46
C VAL A 33 2.82 4.19 -6.37
N SER A 34 2.60 3.12 -7.11
CA SER A 34 3.56 2.03 -7.23
C SER A 34 3.49 1.45 -8.64
N MET A 35 4.65 1.25 -9.24
CA MET A 35 4.78 0.71 -10.60
C MET A 35 5.41 -0.67 -10.55
N ASN A 36 5.01 -1.57 -11.44
CA ASN A 36 5.64 -2.87 -11.58
C ASN A 36 7.03 -2.78 -12.24
N ALA A 37 7.77 -3.89 -12.27
CA ALA A 37 9.16 -3.91 -12.73
C ALA A 37 9.33 -3.61 -14.24
N THR A 38 8.34 -3.90 -15.05
CA THR A 38 8.33 -3.62 -16.50
C THR A 38 7.88 -2.21 -16.84
N GLY A 39 7.27 -1.50 -15.88
CA GLY A 39 6.77 -0.14 -16.08
C GLY A 39 5.48 -0.06 -16.89
N ASP A 40 4.79 -1.18 -17.09
CA ASP A 40 3.55 -1.26 -17.86
C ASP A 40 2.28 -1.33 -17.01
N ARG A 41 2.42 -1.43 -15.67
CA ARG A 41 1.31 -1.35 -14.71
C ARG A 41 1.62 -0.36 -13.59
N VAL A 42 0.60 0.37 -13.16
CA VAL A 42 0.69 1.32 -12.04
C VAL A 42 -0.54 1.24 -11.15
N ALA A 43 -0.31 1.15 -9.84
CA ALA A 43 -1.35 1.31 -8.82
C ALA A 43 -1.33 2.75 -8.30
N ILE A 44 -2.50 3.36 -8.17
CA ILE A 44 -2.71 4.75 -7.77
C ILE A 44 -3.71 4.80 -6.63
N GLY A 45 -3.29 5.28 -5.47
CA GLY A 45 -4.17 5.47 -4.32
C GLY A 45 -4.81 6.86 -4.30
N ALA A 46 -6.08 6.88 -3.93
CA ALA A 46 -6.90 8.08 -3.70
C ALA A 46 -7.61 7.94 -2.35
N TYR A 47 -6.86 8.10 -1.27
CA TYR A 47 -7.28 7.71 0.08
C TYR A 47 -8.45 8.52 0.67
N LYS A 48 -8.86 9.60 0.02
CA LYS A 48 -10.04 10.40 0.39
C LYS A 48 -11.19 10.26 -0.60
N ASN A 49 -11.14 9.32 -1.51
CA ASN A 49 -12.27 9.06 -2.39
C ASN A 49 -13.50 8.63 -1.57
N ASP A 50 -14.67 9.12 -1.99
CA ASP A 50 -15.95 8.94 -1.30
C ASP A 50 -16.83 7.86 -1.94
N GLY A 51 -16.31 7.08 -2.91
CA GLY A 51 -17.07 6.11 -3.70
C GLY A 51 -17.85 5.07 -2.88
N ASN A 52 -17.23 4.53 -1.83
CA ASN A 52 -17.85 3.57 -0.91
C ASN A 52 -18.12 4.16 0.49
N GLY A 53 -18.12 5.48 0.63
CA GLY A 53 -18.34 6.17 1.90
C GLY A 53 -17.33 7.31 2.08
N THR A 54 -17.68 8.26 2.94
CA THR A 54 -16.84 9.45 3.18
C THR A 54 -15.41 9.05 3.52
N HIS A 55 -14.45 9.42 2.66
CA HIS A 55 -13.03 9.10 2.81
C HIS A 55 -12.75 7.59 3.03
N ALA A 56 -13.58 6.71 2.46
CA ALA A 56 -13.29 5.27 2.44
C ALA A 56 -11.96 5.02 1.71
N GLY A 57 -11.71 5.81 0.68
CA GLY A 57 -10.57 5.70 -0.19
C GLY A 57 -10.68 4.55 -1.18
N HIS A 58 -9.85 4.58 -2.21
CA HIS A 58 -9.74 3.50 -3.18
C HIS A 58 -8.34 3.41 -3.80
N VAL A 59 -8.12 2.35 -4.54
CA VAL A 59 -6.96 2.17 -5.44
C VAL A 59 -7.45 1.80 -6.83
N ARG A 60 -6.92 2.48 -7.85
CA ARG A 60 -7.10 2.13 -9.25
C ARG A 60 -5.78 1.63 -9.84
N ILE A 61 -5.86 0.59 -10.63
CA ILE A 61 -4.70 0.03 -11.31
C ILE A 61 -4.87 0.25 -12.81
N TYR A 62 -3.81 0.70 -13.47
CA TYR A 62 -3.78 0.95 -14.91
C TYR A 62 -2.70 0.11 -15.58
N GLU A 63 -2.97 -0.30 -16.80
CA GLU A 63 -2.05 -1.01 -17.68
C GLU A 63 -1.82 -0.22 -18.96
N TRP A 64 -0.59 -0.21 -19.44
CA TRP A 64 -0.22 0.43 -20.71
C TRP A 64 -0.62 -0.45 -21.89
N SER A 65 -1.55 0.04 -22.72
CA SER A 65 -2.04 -0.68 -23.91
C SER A 65 -1.10 -0.63 -25.13
N GLY A 66 0.04 0.06 -25.01
CA GLY A 66 0.91 0.43 -26.13
C GLY A 66 0.62 1.83 -26.68
N THR A 67 -0.52 2.42 -26.31
CA THR A 67 -0.94 3.77 -26.80
C THR A 67 -1.53 4.65 -25.69
N SER A 68 -2.11 4.06 -24.67
CA SER A 68 -2.76 4.76 -23.55
C SER A 68 -2.74 3.92 -22.27
N TRP A 69 -2.85 4.60 -21.13
CA TRP A 69 -3.11 3.96 -19.84
C TRP A 69 -4.60 3.62 -19.77
N VAL A 70 -4.90 2.34 -19.59
CA VAL A 70 -6.27 1.81 -19.49
C VAL A 70 -6.44 1.19 -18.12
N GLN A 71 -7.55 1.51 -17.45
CA GLN A 71 -7.82 0.94 -16.14
C GLN A 71 -7.96 -0.58 -16.22
N LEU A 72 -7.25 -1.28 -15.37
CA LEU A 72 -7.22 -2.74 -15.29
C LEU A 72 -8.15 -3.22 -14.17
N GLY A 73 -9.33 -3.66 -14.53
CA GLY A 73 -10.38 -4.04 -13.59
C GLY A 73 -11.19 -2.84 -13.09
N ILE A 74 -11.95 -3.05 -12.02
CA ILE A 74 -12.72 -2.02 -11.33
C ILE A 74 -11.91 -1.44 -10.15
N ASP A 75 -12.40 -0.39 -9.55
CA ASP A 75 -11.81 0.22 -8.37
C ASP A 75 -11.74 -0.79 -7.21
N ILE A 76 -10.67 -0.71 -6.44
CA ILE A 76 -10.53 -1.46 -5.19
C ILE A 76 -10.85 -0.51 -4.05
N ASP A 77 -12.11 -0.51 -3.63
CA ASP A 77 -12.62 0.43 -2.62
C ASP A 77 -12.21 0.06 -1.19
N GLY A 78 -12.13 1.08 -0.35
CA GLY A 78 -12.11 0.91 1.10
C GLY A 78 -13.43 0.32 1.58
N GLU A 79 -13.41 -0.36 2.71
CA GLU A 79 -14.57 -1.10 3.22
C GLU A 79 -15.60 -0.20 3.90
N SER A 80 -15.11 0.83 4.58
CA SER A 80 -15.94 1.71 5.39
C SER A 80 -15.50 3.17 5.32
N ALA A 81 -16.41 4.06 5.69
CA ALA A 81 -16.10 5.48 5.77
C ALA A 81 -14.93 5.74 6.73
N TYR A 82 -14.02 6.62 6.31
CA TYR A 82 -12.82 7.03 7.04
C TYR A 82 -11.71 5.97 7.17
N ASP A 83 -11.76 4.87 6.42
CA ASP A 83 -10.69 3.85 6.40
C ASP A 83 -9.39 4.38 5.80
N TYR A 84 -9.52 5.34 4.86
CA TYR A 84 -8.38 5.89 4.12
C TYR A 84 -7.61 4.83 3.34
N SER A 85 -8.32 3.87 2.72
CA SER A 85 -7.75 2.86 1.83
C SER A 85 -6.99 3.52 0.67
N GLY A 86 -5.84 2.96 0.28
CA GLY A 86 -4.95 3.59 -0.70
C GLY A 86 -4.07 4.71 -0.12
N ARG A 87 -3.97 4.84 1.22
CA ARG A 87 -2.99 5.73 1.85
C ARG A 87 -1.56 5.32 1.51
N SER A 88 -1.32 4.04 1.40
CA SER A 88 -0.09 3.43 0.91
C SER A 88 -0.42 2.29 -0.06
N VAL A 89 0.37 2.16 -1.12
CA VAL A 89 0.25 1.08 -2.11
C VAL A 89 1.61 0.55 -2.49
N SER A 90 1.71 -0.75 -2.76
CA SER A 90 2.93 -1.36 -3.27
C SER A 90 2.56 -2.52 -4.20
N MET A 91 3.16 -2.54 -5.40
CA MET A 91 2.91 -3.53 -6.44
C MET A 91 4.11 -4.47 -6.57
N ASP A 92 3.89 -5.75 -6.82
CA ASP A 92 4.93 -6.73 -7.06
C ASP A 92 5.62 -6.55 -8.43
N GLY A 93 6.69 -7.28 -8.67
CA GLY A 93 7.48 -7.17 -9.91
C GLY A 93 6.69 -7.46 -11.18
N PRO A 94 5.92 -8.54 -11.27
CA PRO A 94 5.03 -8.82 -12.41
C PRO A 94 3.84 -7.86 -12.54
N GLY A 95 3.46 -7.14 -11.50
CA GLY A 95 2.25 -6.32 -11.47
C GLY A 95 0.97 -7.15 -11.33
N GLY A 96 1.10 -8.37 -10.81
CA GLY A 96 0.00 -9.29 -10.56
C GLY A 96 -0.58 -9.19 -9.16
N ARG A 97 0.17 -8.60 -8.22
CA ARG A 97 -0.27 -8.41 -6.83
C ARG A 97 -0.08 -6.96 -6.39
N VAL A 98 -0.99 -6.49 -5.55
CA VAL A 98 -0.92 -5.16 -4.94
C VAL A 98 -1.28 -5.23 -3.47
N ALA A 99 -0.43 -4.64 -2.61
CA ALA A 99 -0.70 -4.41 -1.20
C ALA A 99 -1.24 -3.00 -1.01
N ILE A 100 -2.33 -2.86 -0.26
CA ILE A 100 -3.07 -1.62 -0.05
C ILE A 100 -3.25 -1.41 1.46
N GLY A 101 -2.74 -0.30 1.97
CA GLY A 101 -2.91 0.09 3.36
C GLY A 101 -4.12 0.99 3.57
N ALA A 102 -4.89 0.69 4.60
CA ALA A 102 -6.04 1.46 5.09
C ALA A 102 -5.83 1.78 6.59
N ARG A 103 -4.96 2.74 6.86
CA ARG A 103 -4.39 3.04 8.18
C ARG A 103 -5.39 3.38 9.28
N LYS A 104 -6.61 3.74 8.92
CA LYS A 104 -7.67 4.10 9.87
C LYS A 104 -8.83 3.11 9.91
N ASN A 105 -8.70 1.96 9.23
CA ASN A 105 -9.70 0.92 9.34
C ASN A 105 -9.92 0.54 10.82
N ASN A 106 -11.18 0.27 11.16
CA ASN A 106 -11.63 0.01 12.53
C ASN A 106 -12.01 -1.46 12.76
N GLY A 107 -11.64 -2.38 11.87
CA GLY A 107 -12.05 -3.80 11.95
C GLY A 107 -11.72 -4.47 13.27
N ASN A 108 -10.53 -4.21 13.83
CA ASN A 108 -10.08 -4.79 15.09
C ASN A 108 -9.96 -3.75 16.24
N GLY A 109 -10.46 -2.54 16.05
CA GLY A 109 -10.39 -1.44 17.02
C GLY A 109 -10.26 -0.08 16.36
N SER A 110 -10.43 1.01 17.10
CA SER A 110 -10.38 2.36 16.55
C SER A 110 -9.01 2.70 15.96
N ASN A 111 -8.95 3.00 14.66
CA ASN A 111 -7.71 3.29 13.93
C ASN A 111 -6.62 2.21 14.10
N THR A 112 -7.01 0.96 14.23
CA THR A 112 -6.07 -0.17 14.24
C THR A 112 -5.30 -0.21 12.91
N GLY A 113 -6.02 0.07 11.84
CA GLY A 113 -5.54 -0.04 10.47
C GLY A 113 -5.43 -1.49 10.01
N HIS A 114 -5.36 -1.68 8.71
CA HIS A 114 -5.11 -2.98 8.09
C HIS A 114 -4.39 -2.85 6.75
N VAL A 115 -3.97 -3.99 6.22
CA VAL A 115 -3.48 -4.14 4.85
C VAL A 115 -4.26 -5.26 4.16
N ARG A 116 -4.73 -4.99 2.95
CA ARG A 116 -5.30 -5.99 2.05
C ARG A 116 -4.39 -6.20 0.86
N ILE A 117 -4.20 -7.44 0.48
CA ILE A 117 -3.43 -7.79 -0.72
C ILE A 117 -4.40 -8.35 -1.75
N TYR A 118 -4.28 -7.89 -2.99
CA TYR A 118 -5.09 -8.35 -4.11
C TYR A 118 -4.23 -8.98 -5.18
N GLU A 119 -4.76 -10.01 -5.84
CA GLU A 119 -4.16 -10.69 -6.97
C GLU A 119 -5.05 -10.56 -8.21
N TRP A 120 -4.43 -10.32 -9.36
CA TRP A 120 -5.12 -10.26 -10.64
C TRP A 120 -5.45 -11.65 -11.15
N SER A 121 -6.75 -11.98 -11.25
CA SER A 121 -7.24 -13.28 -11.72
C SER A 121 -7.21 -13.46 -13.25
N GLY A 122 -6.79 -12.44 -13.99
CA GLY A 122 -6.95 -12.34 -15.44
C GLY A 122 -8.19 -11.57 -15.88
N THR A 123 -9.15 -11.35 -14.97
CA THR A 123 -10.40 -10.61 -15.24
C THR A 123 -10.77 -9.61 -14.17
N SER A 124 -10.35 -9.81 -12.94
CA SER A 124 -10.65 -8.97 -11.78
C SER A 124 -9.56 -9.03 -10.73
N TRP A 125 -9.47 -8.00 -9.91
CA TRP A 125 -8.68 -8.01 -8.68
C TRP A 125 -9.45 -8.77 -7.60
N VAL A 126 -8.85 -9.83 -7.08
CA VAL A 126 -9.44 -10.69 -6.03
C VAL A 126 -8.55 -10.62 -4.81
N GLN A 127 -9.16 -10.44 -3.64
CA GLN A 127 -8.41 -10.38 -2.40
C GLN A 127 -7.70 -11.72 -2.14
N LEU A 128 -6.41 -11.64 -1.86
CA LEU A 128 -5.54 -12.77 -1.60
C LEU A 128 -5.41 -12.98 -0.09
N GLY A 129 -6.16 -13.91 0.44
CA GLY A 129 -6.25 -14.17 1.87
C GLY A 129 -7.24 -13.24 2.58
N VAL A 130 -7.12 -13.19 3.90
CA VAL A 130 -7.90 -12.28 4.77
C VAL A 130 -7.11 -11.00 5.05
N ASP A 131 -7.75 -10.03 5.65
CA ASP A 131 -7.12 -8.78 6.08
C ASP A 131 -5.97 -9.05 7.04
N ILE A 132 -4.91 -8.27 6.91
CA ILE A 132 -3.81 -8.24 7.87
C ILE A 132 -4.04 -7.04 8.79
N ASP A 133 -4.73 -7.29 9.89
CA ASP A 133 -5.10 -6.26 10.84
C ASP A 133 -3.93 -5.78 11.71
N GLY A 134 -4.02 -4.53 12.16
CA GLY A 134 -3.22 -4.04 13.26
C GLY A 134 -3.57 -4.75 14.57
N GLU A 135 -2.73 -4.61 15.58
CA GLU A 135 -2.88 -5.34 16.84
C GLU A 135 -3.77 -4.62 17.84
N ALA A 136 -3.62 -3.30 17.92
CA ALA A 136 -4.34 -2.49 18.90
C ALA A 136 -4.85 -1.17 18.33
N ALA A 137 -5.81 -0.59 19.03
CA ALA A 137 -6.37 0.70 18.65
C ALA A 137 -5.28 1.78 18.66
N GLY A 138 -5.21 2.56 17.57
CA GLY A 138 -4.22 3.63 17.41
C GLY A 138 -2.90 3.22 16.77
N ASP A 139 -2.72 1.96 16.38
CA ASP A 139 -1.49 1.48 15.73
C ASP A 139 -1.28 2.07 14.34
N TYR A 140 -2.36 2.37 13.62
CA TYR A 140 -2.34 2.84 12.23
C TYR A 140 -1.60 1.87 11.30
N SER A 141 -1.77 0.55 11.48
CA SER A 141 -1.20 -0.49 10.61
C SER A 141 -1.55 -0.23 9.14
N GLY A 142 -0.60 -0.46 8.23
CA GLY A 142 -0.78 -0.08 6.83
C GLY A 142 -0.55 1.41 6.53
N TYR A 143 0.04 2.17 7.46
CA TYR A 143 0.50 3.53 7.17
C TYR A 143 1.54 3.53 6.05
N SER A 144 2.42 2.55 6.05
CA SER A 144 3.36 2.23 4.98
C SER A 144 3.32 0.74 4.66
N VAL A 145 3.46 0.40 3.39
CA VAL A 145 3.51 -0.98 2.90
C VAL A 145 4.58 -1.14 1.84
N SER A 146 5.20 -2.32 1.77
CA SER A 146 6.12 -2.68 0.70
C SER A 146 6.03 -4.19 0.45
N ILE A 147 5.68 -4.58 -0.78
CA ILE A 147 5.65 -5.98 -1.22
C ILE A 147 6.91 -6.29 -2.03
N ASN A 148 7.46 -7.49 -1.88
CA ASN A 148 8.64 -7.90 -2.63
C ASN A 148 8.31 -8.19 -4.11
N SER A 149 9.34 -8.37 -4.94
CA SER A 149 9.13 -8.54 -6.39
C SER A 149 8.40 -9.83 -6.76
N VAL A 150 8.47 -10.87 -5.93
CA VAL A 150 7.74 -12.14 -6.15
C VAL A 150 6.27 -12.01 -5.73
N GLY A 151 5.96 -11.06 -4.86
CA GLY A 151 4.61 -10.84 -4.33
C GLY A 151 4.24 -11.80 -3.20
N ASP A 152 5.20 -12.51 -2.63
CA ASP A 152 4.96 -13.50 -1.57
C ASP A 152 5.35 -13.00 -0.18
N ARG A 153 5.98 -11.81 -0.05
CA ARG A 153 6.30 -11.17 1.23
C ARG A 153 5.90 -9.70 1.23
N VAL A 154 5.37 -9.25 2.36
CA VAL A 154 4.96 -7.86 2.56
C VAL A 154 5.48 -7.35 3.90
N ALA A 155 6.07 -6.15 3.90
CA ALA A 155 6.39 -5.39 5.09
C ALA A 155 5.31 -4.34 5.33
N ILE A 156 4.84 -4.23 6.57
CA ILE A 156 3.76 -3.36 7.00
C ILE A 156 4.22 -2.53 8.19
N GLY A 157 4.15 -1.22 8.08
CA GLY A 157 4.48 -0.31 9.16
C GLY A 157 3.24 0.18 9.92
N ALA A 158 3.38 0.29 11.23
CA ALA A 158 2.38 0.76 12.18
C ALA A 158 3.04 1.73 13.18
N TYR A 159 3.19 2.97 12.77
CA TYR A 159 3.98 3.99 13.50
C TYR A 159 3.42 4.36 14.87
N GLY A 160 2.14 4.13 15.11
CA GLY A 160 1.47 4.43 16.37
C GLY A 160 1.47 3.26 17.36
N ASN A 161 2.09 2.12 17.03
CA ASN A 161 2.08 0.96 17.93
C ASN A 161 2.84 1.25 19.23
N ASP A 162 2.26 0.79 20.34
CA ASP A 162 2.76 0.99 21.72
C ASP A 162 3.48 -0.26 22.29
N GLY A 163 3.78 -1.27 21.46
CA GLY A 163 4.30 -2.58 21.90
C GLY A 163 5.55 -2.50 22.77
N ASN A 164 6.53 -1.70 22.40
CA ASN A 164 7.75 -1.47 23.18
C ASN A 164 7.65 -0.23 24.08
N ALA A 165 7.06 0.86 23.58
CA ALA A 165 6.81 2.11 24.29
C ALA A 165 5.77 2.93 23.55
N SER A 166 5.24 3.98 24.19
CA SER A 166 4.18 4.81 23.59
C SER A 166 4.62 5.41 22.25
N ASN A 167 3.89 5.07 21.17
CA ASN A 167 4.20 5.46 19.80
C ASN A 167 5.66 5.15 19.38
N ALA A 168 6.26 4.10 19.92
CA ALA A 168 7.56 3.63 19.44
C ALA A 168 7.43 3.18 17.98
N GLY A 169 6.27 2.65 17.64
CA GLY A 169 5.97 2.11 16.33
C GLY A 169 6.66 0.77 16.07
N HIS A 170 6.22 0.07 15.05
CA HIS A 170 6.85 -1.18 14.62
C HIS A 170 6.68 -1.42 13.11
N ALA A 171 7.36 -2.45 12.62
CA ALA A 171 7.09 -3.08 11.35
C ALA A 171 6.93 -4.58 11.52
N ARG A 172 5.95 -5.16 10.80
CA ARG A 172 5.72 -6.60 10.72
C ARG A 172 5.90 -7.08 9.29
N ILE A 173 6.50 -8.25 9.14
CA ILE A 173 6.71 -8.89 7.85
C ILE A 173 5.82 -10.12 7.77
N TYR A 174 5.12 -10.29 6.65
CA TYR A 174 4.28 -11.46 6.40
C TYR A 174 4.72 -12.18 5.14
N GLU A 175 4.57 -13.50 5.14
CA GLU A 175 4.83 -14.38 4.00
C GLU A 175 3.55 -15.12 3.61
N TRP A 176 3.31 -15.25 2.31
CA TRP A 176 2.19 -16.02 1.77
C TRP A 176 2.48 -17.52 1.83
N SER A 177 1.72 -18.26 2.63
CA SER A 177 1.89 -19.71 2.81
C SER A 177 1.30 -20.56 1.67
N GLY A 178 0.67 -19.92 0.69
CA GLY A 178 -0.15 -20.56 -0.33
C GLY A 178 -1.65 -20.54 0.00
N THR A 179 -2.02 -20.27 1.25
CA THR A 179 -3.42 -20.20 1.72
C THR A 179 -3.72 -18.99 2.61
N SER A 180 -2.72 -18.48 3.30
CA SER A 180 -2.86 -17.34 4.23
C SER A 180 -1.56 -16.54 4.33
N TRP A 181 -1.67 -15.29 4.73
CA TRP A 181 -0.55 -14.46 5.15
C TRP A 181 -0.17 -14.84 6.59
N VAL A 182 1.08 -15.25 6.79
CA VAL A 182 1.62 -15.67 8.08
C VAL A 182 2.76 -14.75 8.45
N GLN A 183 2.77 -14.26 9.68
CA GLN A 183 3.84 -13.38 10.14
C GLN A 183 5.19 -14.13 10.15
N LEU A 184 6.19 -13.51 9.57
CA LEU A 184 7.55 -14.00 9.46
C LEU A 184 8.43 -13.36 10.53
N GLY A 185 8.70 -14.11 11.57
CA GLY A 185 9.47 -13.63 12.74
C GLY A 185 8.61 -12.86 13.75
N LEU A 186 9.28 -12.11 14.60
CA LEU A 186 8.66 -11.24 15.60
C LEU A 186 8.50 -9.83 15.04
N ASP A 187 7.80 -8.99 15.77
CA ASP A 187 7.69 -7.56 15.49
C ASP A 187 9.09 -6.90 15.53
N ILE A 188 9.30 -5.96 14.64
CA ILE A 188 10.51 -5.14 14.64
C ILE A 188 10.10 -3.78 15.23
N ASP A 189 10.24 -3.68 16.55
CA ASP A 189 9.80 -2.52 17.30
C ASP A 189 10.74 -1.33 17.17
N GLY A 190 10.19 -0.13 17.35
CA GLY A 190 10.96 1.09 17.58
C GLY A 190 11.71 1.02 18.91
N GLU A 191 12.81 1.76 19.00
CA GLU A 191 13.74 1.69 20.15
C GLU A 191 13.20 2.45 21.36
N ALA A 192 12.55 3.58 21.15
CA ALA A 192 12.07 4.45 22.21
C ALA A 192 10.68 5.03 21.94
N ALA A 193 10.07 5.58 22.98
CA ALA A 193 8.77 6.24 22.86
C ALA A 193 8.83 7.44 21.90
N GLY A 194 7.89 7.51 20.97
CA GLY A 194 7.79 8.60 20.02
C GLY A 194 8.66 8.49 18.78
N ASP A 195 9.38 7.41 18.58
CA ASP A 195 10.25 7.19 17.40
C ASP A 195 9.48 7.09 16.10
N TRP A 196 8.24 6.61 16.18
CA TRP A 196 7.37 6.36 15.02
C TRP A 196 7.97 5.41 14.00
N SER A 197 8.63 4.35 14.49
CA SER A 197 9.15 3.28 13.64
C SER A 197 8.05 2.68 12.77
N GLY A 198 8.38 2.33 11.52
CA GLY A 198 7.37 1.89 10.56
C GLY A 198 6.64 3.02 9.83
N SER A 199 7.03 4.30 10.01
CA SER A 199 6.51 5.40 9.21
C SER A 199 6.81 5.25 7.72
N SER A 200 7.89 4.56 7.39
CA SER A 200 8.20 4.09 6.04
C SER A 200 8.83 2.70 6.12
N VAL A 201 8.50 1.86 5.14
CA VAL A 201 9.10 0.53 5.00
C VAL A 201 9.48 0.27 3.55
N SER A 202 10.55 -0.49 3.34
CA SER A 202 10.96 -0.97 2.03
C SER A 202 11.54 -2.37 2.17
N ILE A 203 11.00 -3.33 1.42
CA ILE A 203 11.51 -4.70 1.35
C ILE A 203 12.23 -4.90 0.00
N ASN A 204 13.33 -5.64 -0.02
CA ASN A 204 14.05 -5.91 -1.25
C ASN A 204 13.33 -6.94 -2.14
N SER A 205 13.78 -7.10 -3.38
CA SER A 205 13.12 -7.94 -4.39
C SER A 205 12.93 -9.40 -3.98
N VAL A 206 13.86 -9.97 -3.21
CA VAL A 206 13.77 -11.37 -2.73
C VAL A 206 13.07 -11.49 -1.38
N GLY A 207 12.80 -10.39 -0.68
CA GLY A 207 12.06 -10.38 0.57
C GLY A 207 12.86 -10.81 1.81
N ASP A 208 14.19 -10.80 1.76
CA ASP A 208 15.08 -11.21 2.87
C ASP A 208 15.69 -10.03 3.64
N ARG A 209 15.45 -8.80 3.19
CA ARG A 209 15.91 -7.56 3.84
C ARG A 209 14.81 -6.51 3.83
N VAL A 210 14.66 -5.83 4.96
CA VAL A 210 13.73 -4.71 5.12
C VAL A 210 14.48 -3.50 5.67
N ALA A 211 14.16 -2.33 5.16
CA ALA A 211 14.53 -1.05 5.74
C ALA A 211 13.28 -0.42 6.37
N ILE A 212 13.40 0.10 7.59
CA ILE A 212 12.33 0.68 8.38
C ILE A 212 12.77 2.08 8.82
N GLY A 213 11.94 3.06 8.55
CA GLY A 213 12.20 4.44 8.94
C GLY A 213 11.47 4.81 10.23
N ALA A 214 12.21 5.50 11.10
CA ALA A 214 11.73 6.11 12.36
C ALA A 214 12.20 7.57 12.37
N TYR A 215 11.41 8.47 11.76
CA TYR A 215 11.90 9.81 11.42
C TYR A 215 11.88 10.81 12.59
N ILE A 216 11.37 10.39 13.74
CA ILE A 216 11.38 11.20 14.99
C ILE A 216 12.35 10.60 16.02
N ASN A 217 13.08 9.54 15.67
CA ASN A 217 14.12 8.98 16.55
C ASN A 217 15.23 10.00 16.79
N ASP A 218 15.60 10.27 18.07
CA ASP A 218 16.61 11.23 18.52
C ASP A 218 17.94 10.54 18.88
#